data_143aa5cd565c1ff45b42983879464ddf
#
_entry.id   143aa5cd565c1ff45b42983879464ddf
#
_cell.length_a   1.000
_cell.length_b   1.000
_cell.length_c   1.000
_cell.angle_alpha   90.00
_cell.angle_beta   90.00
_cell.angle_gamma   90.00
#
_symmetry.space_group_name_H-M   'P 1'
#
loop_
_entity.id
_entity.type
_entity.pdbx_description
1 polymer ?
#
loop_
_entity_poly.entity_id
_entity_poly.type
_entity_poly.pdbx_seq_one_letter_code
_entity_poly.pdbx_strand_id
1 'polypeptide(L)'
;MPSLPLYFPPDFSLPVALQSAQLVAAAYDQYAQWLAQDKPRKPADFNWQPPAMSGWSLSAPVWSILSELHFLNESEPFGFAARDAQGVVYLVFRGTESPQDWLDDLDADQAGYPWQAGAGKVHDGFLKLYASLRDMALQAADGLQPGGLIRVCGHSLGCALSSLAVPDLRERWPDQPLEHYNFASPRLAAPDFAAFYNGLGVPTFRVVNDSDLVPEVPPGVTGDWIYQHLGRAVTFTASYGSVEADHSLAGCYLYALENPGAPMQG
;
A
#
# COMPACT_ATOMS: atom_id res chain seq x y z
N MET A 1 -22.96 14.45 -13.33
CA MET A 1 -22.10 14.31 -14.52
C MET A 1 -21.97 12.84 -14.82
N PRO A 2 -21.89 12.39 -16.08
CA PRO A 2 -21.73 10.97 -16.34
C PRO A 2 -20.42 10.49 -15.72
N SER A 3 -20.49 9.41 -14.91
CA SER A 3 -19.32 8.75 -14.35
C SER A 3 -18.49 8.19 -15.50
N LEU A 4 -17.18 8.49 -15.53
CA LEU A 4 -16.29 7.83 -16.46
C LEU A 4 -16.21 6.34 -16.08
N PRO A 5 -16.31 5.42 -17.04
CA PRO A 5 -16.05 4.01 -16.76
C PRO A 5 -14.62 3.83 -16.30
N LEU A 6 -14.34 2.80 -15.48
CA LEU A 6 -12.99 2.38 -15.17
C LEU A 6 -12.22 2.15 -16.48
N TYR A 7 -11.11 2.87 -16.65
CA TYR A 7 -10.19 2.63 -17.75
C TYR A 7 -9.13 1.61 -17.33
N PHE A 8 -9.05 0.52 -18.07
CA PHE A 8 -8.06 -0.53 -17.82
C PHE A 8 -6.91 -0.46 -18.82
N PRO A 9 -5.66 -0.23 -18.38
CA PRO A 9 -4.48 -0.47 -19.20
C PRO A 9 -4.43 -1.94 -19.65
N PRO A 10 -3.83 -2.25 -20.82
CA PRO A 10 -3.83 -3.62 -21.38
C PRO A 10 -3.32 -4.71 -20.44
N ASP A 11 -2.39 -4.38 -19.54
CA ASP A 11 -1.76 -5.36 -18.64
C ASP A 11 -2.38 -5.34 -17.22
N PHE A 12 -3.41 -4.54 -17.00
CA PHE A 12 -4.12 -4.49 -15.71
C PHE A 12 -5.07 -5.68 -15.59
N SER A 13 -5.02 -6.37 -14.47
CA SER A 13 -5.94 -7.46 -14.16
C SER A 13 -6.94 -7.05 -13.08
N LEU A 14 -8.19 -6.83 -13.43
CA LEU A 14 -9.26 -6.52 -12.48
C LEU A 14 -9.43 -7.60 -11.39
N PRO A 15 -9.43 -8.92 -11.70
CA PRO A 15 -9.50 -9.93 -10.66
C PRO A 15 -8.34 -9.88 -9.67
N VAL A 16 -7.12 -9.56 -10.16
CA VAL A 16 -5.94 -9.43 -9.28
C VAL A 16 -6.04 -8.17 -8.42
N ALA A 17 -6.49 -7.04 -8.99
CA ALA A 17 -6.72 -5.82 -8.24
C ALA A 17 -7.77 -6.03 -7.13
N LEU A 18 -8.89 -6.67 -7.46
CA LEU A 18 -9.94 -6.99 -6.49
C LEU A 18 -9.41 -7.89 -5.36
N GLN A 19 -8.70 -8.96 -5.68
CA GLN A 19 -8.08 -9.84 -4.68
C GLN A 19 -7.08 -9.09 -3.81
N SER A 20 -6.24 -8.23 -4.40
CA SER A 20 -5.28 -7.40 -3.66
C SER A 20 -5.98 -6.42 -2.71
N ALA A 21 -7.07 -5.77 -3.15
CA ALA A 21 -7.86 -4.88 -2.32
C ALA A 21 -8.55 -5.63 -1.16
N GLN A 22 -9.05 -6.84 -1.39
CA GLN A 22 -9.62 -7.70 -0.34
C GLN A 22 -8.58 -8.11 0.72
N LEU A 23 -7.35 -8.40 0.30
CA LEU A 23 -6.25 -8.66 1.26
C LEU A 23 -5.89 -7.41 2.06
N VAL A 24 -5.89 -6.23 1.43
CA VAL A 24 -5.68 -4.96 2.15
C VAL A 24 -6.83 -4.69 3.13
N ALA A 25 -8.08 -5.02 2.78
CA ALA A 25 -9.21 -4.95 3.71
C ALA A 25 -9.01 -5.87 4.92
N ALA A 26 -8.46 -7.08 4.73
CA ALA A 26 -8.10 -7.95 5.84
C ALA A 26 -6.99 -7.37 6.74
N ALA A 27 -6.09 -6.53 6.20
CA ALA A 27 -5.11 -5.82 7.03
C ALA A 27 -5.75 -4.68 7.86
N TYR A 28 -6.79 -4.02 7.35
CA TYR A 28 -7.60 -3.10 8.15
C TYR A 28 -8.41 -3.83 9.24
N ASP A 29 -8.97 -4.99 8.92
CA ASP A 29 -9.65 -5.85 9.91
C ASP A 29 -8.67 -6.33 11.00
N GLN A 30 -7.43 -6.64 10.64
CA GLN A 30 -6.34 -6.93 11.60
C GLN A 30 -6.12 -5.77 12.57
N TYR A 31 -6.10 -4.54 12.07
CA TYR A 31 -5.95 -3.34 12.90
C TYR A 31 -7.18 -3.11 13.80
N ALA A 32 -8.39 -3.30 13.29
CA ALA A 32 -9.60 -3.21 14.08
C ALA A 32 -9.61 -4.24 15.24
N GLN A 33 -9.11 -5.46 15.00
CA GLN A 33 -8.93 -6.47 16.05
C GLN A 33 -7.88 -6.05 17.08
N TRP A 34 -6.82 -5.37 16.67
CA TRP A 34 -5.81 -4.83 17.58
C TRP A 34 -6.39 -3.73 18.48
N LEU A 35 -7.21 -2.82 17.92
CA LEU A 35 -7.95 -1.82 18.69
C LEU A 35 -8.89 -2.49 19.71
N ALA A 36 -9.64 -3.50 19.28
CA ALA A 36 -10.58 -4.23 20.14
C ALA A 36 -9.91 -5.00 21.29
N GLN A 37 -8.61 -5.28 21.20
CA GLN A 37 -7.79 -5.93 22.23
C GLN A 37 -7.03 -4.92 23.10
N ASP A 38 -7.47 -3.65 23.12
CA ASP A 38 -6.86 -2.56 23.92
C ASP A 38 -5.40 -2.28 23.52
N LYS A 39 -5.13 -2.34 22.22
CA LYS A 39 -3.85 -1.96 21.62
C LYS A 39 -2.63 -2.64 22.26
N PRO A 40 -2.49 -3.98 22.19
CA PRO A 40 -1.31 -4.66 22.71
C PRO A 40 -0.02 -4.03 22.17
N ARG A 41 0.92 -3.73 23.04
CA ARG A 41 2.17 -3.04 22.68
C ARG A 41 3.22 -3.94 22.02
N LYS A 42 3.05 -5.25 22.10
CA LYS A 42 3.99 -6.23 21.57
C LYS A 42 3.26 -7.19 20.63
N PRO A 43 3.89 -7.58 19.52
CA PRO A 43 3.34 -8.57 18.60
C PRO A 43 2.92 -9.88 19.30
N ALA A 44 3.67 -10.32 20.31
CA ALA A 44 3.39 -11.55 21.05
C ALA A 44 2.11 -11.50 21.92
N ASP A 45 1.63 -10.30 22.26
CA ASP A 45 0.44 -10.09 23.07
C ASP A 45 -0.83 -9.89 22.23
N PHE A 46 -0.67 -9.78 20.90
CA PHE A 46 -1.76 -9.61 19.94
C PHE A 46 -2.23 -10.95 19.39
N ASN A 47 -3.50 -11.27 19.61
CA ASN A 47 -4.13 -12.47 19.09
C ASN A 47 -4.94 -12.15 17.83
N TRP A 48 -4.25 -12.05 16.68
CA TRP A 48 -4.92 -11.86 15.40
C TRP A 48 -5.68 -13.12 14.97
N GLN A 49 -6.96 -12.93 14.63
CA GLN A 49 -7.81 -13.96 14.03
C GLN A 49 -8.02 -13.62 12.54
N PRO A 50 -7.19 -14.14 11.64
CA PRO A 50 -7.34 -13.84 10.23
C PRO A 50 -8.66 -14.38 9.67
N PRO A 51 -9.20 -13.77 8.59
CA PRO A 51 -10.37 -14.29 7.93
C PRO A 51 -10.12 -15.72 7.42
N ALA A 52 -11.14 -16.56 7.46
CA ALA A 52 -11.05 -17.91 6.92
C ALA A 52 -10.90 -17.87 5.40
N MET A 53 -9.71 -18.14 4.91
CA MET A 53 -9.37 -18.20 3.49
C MET A 53 -8.92 -19.62 3.11
N SER A 54 -9.83 -20.37 2.46
CA SER A 54 -9.52 -21.76 2.08
C SER A 54 -8.36 -21.81 1.07
N GLY A 55 -7.35 -22.61 1.38
CA GLY A 55 -6.15 -22.79 0.53
C GLY A 55 -5.11 -21.67 0.66
N TRP A 56 -5.27 -20.74 1.61
CA TRP A 56 -4.29 -19.71 1.90
C TRP A 56 -3.45 -20.03 3.13
N SER A 57 -2.20 -19.59 3.10
CA SER A 57 -1.32 -19.51 4.27
C SER A 57 -1.02 -18.04 4.55
N LEU A 58 -1.09 -17.65 5.82
CA LEU A 58 -0.88 -16.27 6.25
C LEU A 58 0.28 -16.22 7.25
N SER A 59 1.09 -15.16 7.17
CA SER A 59 2.13 -14.90 8.16
C SER A 59 1.55 -14.33 9.45
N ALA A 60 2.38 -14.21 10.48
CA ALA A 60 2.10 -13.30 11.58
C ALA A 60 2.00 -11.84 11.08
N PRO A 61 1.35 -10.94 11.85
CA PRO A 61 1.28 -9.52 11.51
C PRO A 61 2.66 -8.87 11.36
N VAL A 62 2.79 -7.98 10.39
CA VAL A 62 3.95 -7.09 10.22
C VAL A 62 3.71 -5.85 11.05
N TRP A 63 4.64 -5.51 11.94
CA TRP A 63 4.51 -4.41 12.89
C TRP A 63 5.47 -3.28 12.61
N SER A 64 5.01 -2.04 12.82
CA SER A 64 5.87 -0.89 13.05
C SER A 64 6.38 -0.89 14.49
N ILE A 65 7.68 -0.66 14.66
CA ILE A 65 8.31 -0.51 15.97
C ILE A 65 8.68 0.94 16.29
N LEU A 66 8.22 1.90 15.47
CA LEU A 66 8.46 3.33 15.71
C LEU A 66 7.50 3.89 16.74
N SER A 67 8.08 4.64 17.69
CA SER A 67 7.37 5.40 18.70
C SER A 67 7.37 6.92 18.47
N GLU A 68 7.90 7.42 17.33
CA GLU A 68 8.23 8.85 17.18
C GLU A 68 7.92 9.45 15.80
N LEU A 69 6.96 8.93 15.06
CA LEU A 69 6.41 9.68 13.92
C LEU A 69 5.21 10.49 14.42
N HIS A 70 5.10 11.77 14.04
CA HIS A 70 4.04 12.67 14.51
C HIS A 70 2.61 12.13 14.31
N PHE A 71 2.42 11.20 13.36
CA PHE A 71 1.15 10.53 13.07
C PHE A 71 1.07 9.08 13.59
N LEU A 72 2.14 8.55 14.24
CA LEU A 72 2.19 7.21 14.82
C LEU A 72 2.81 7.26 16.21
N ASN A 73 1.98 7.20 17.21
CA ASN A 73 2.42 7.28 18.61
C ASN A 73 2.65 5.93 19.27
N GLU A 74 2.37 4.82 18.55
CA GLU A 74 2.38 3.48 19.13
C GLU A 74 2.91 2.44 18.12
N SER A 75 3.46 1.34 18.62
CA SER A 75 3.77 0.16 17.81
C SER A 75 2.48 -0.53 17.43
N GLU A 76 2.23 -0.74 16.14
CA GLU A 76 0.95 -1.28 15.64
C GLU A 76 1.13 -2.17 14.40
N PRO A 77 0.16 -3.07 14.11
CA PRO A 77 0.22 -3.93 12.93
C PRO A 77 -0.11 -3.13 11.65
N PHE A 78 0.73 -3.27 10.62
CA PHE A 78 0.57 -2.61 9.32
C PHE A 78 0.17 -3.56 8.19
N GLY A 79 0.15 -4.86 8.43
CA GLY A 79 -0.19 -5.82 7.39
C GLY A 79 0.35 -7.21 7.67
N PHE A 80 0.51 -7.99 6.62
CA PHE A 80 0.96 -9.39 6.68
C PHE A 80 1.43 -9.87 5.30
N ALA A 81 2.04 -11.04 5.25
CA ALA A 81 2.23 -11.77 4.01
C ALA A 81 1.21 -12.92 3.89
N ALA A 82 0.78 -13.21 2.66
CA ALA A 82 -0.16 -14.29 2.36
C ALA A 82 0.33 -15.10 1.15
N ARG A 83 0.05 -16.40 1.13
CA ARG A 83 0.32 -17.29 -0.02
C ARG A 83 -0.97 -17.98 -0.42
N ASP A 84 -1.34 -17.88 -1.69
CA ASP A 84 -2.51 -18.57 -2.22
C ASP A 84 -2.24 -20.05 -2.59
N ALA A 85 -3.29 -20.78 -2.98
CA ALA A 85 -3.19 -22.17 -3.39
C ALA A 85 -2.37 -22.39 -4.68
N GLN A 86 -2.15 -21.35 -5.48
CA GLN A 86 -1.33 -21.35 -6.69
C GLN A 86 0.15 -21.06 -6.37
N GLY A 87 0.46 -20.75 -5.11
CA GLY A 87 1.82 -20.45 -4.66
C GLY A 87 2.24 -19.00 -4.87
N VAL A 88 1.33 -18.10 -5.25
CA VAL A 88 1.59 -16.66 -5.32
C VAL A 88 1.70 -16.10 -3.91
N VAL A 89 2.78 -15.37 -3.64
CA VAL A 89 2.98 -14.69 -2.35
C VAL A 89 2.58 -13.23 -2.49
N TYR A 90 1.80 -12.75 -1.54
CA TYR A 90 1.38 -11.36 -1.42
C TYR A 90 2.03 -10.73 -0.19
N LEU A 91 2.56 -9.52 -0.33
CA LEU A 91 2.95 -8.66 0.78
C LEU A 91 1.97 -7.49 0.84
N VAL A 92 1.28 -7.35 1.96
CA VAL A 92 0.06 -6.54 2.10
C VAL A 92 0.26 -5.47 3.16
N PHE A 93 -0.07 -4.22 2.83
CA PHE A 93 0.01 -3.09 3.76
C PHE A 93 -1.29 -2.30 3.80
N ARG A 94 -1.80 -2.02 4.99
CA ARG A 94 -2.88 -1.05 5.22
C ARG A 94 -2.36 0.37 5.32
N GLY A 95 -3.24 1.34 5.19
CA GLY A 95 -3.00 2.74 5.52
C GLY A 95 -3.35 3.09 6.97
N THR A 96 -3.51 4.39 7.22
CA THR A 96 -4.04 4.93 8.50
C THR A 96 -5.57 4.92 8.50
N GLU A 97 -6.19 5.03 9.68
CA GLU A 97 -7.65 5.20 9.79
C GLU A 97 -8.09 6.66 9.57
N SER A 98 -7.24 7.63 9.91
CA SER A 98 -7.52 9.05 9.78
C SER A 98 -6.72 9.65 8.62
N PRO A 99 -7.22 9.57 7.38
CA PRO A 99 -6.53 10.17 6.24
C PRO A 99 -6.37 11.69 6.38
N GLN A 100 -7.35 12.38 7.00
CA GLN A 100 -7.30 13.82 7.19
C GLN A 100 -6.18 14.23 8.16
N ASP A 101 -6.07 13.59 9.33
CA ASP A 101 -5.01 13.90 10.32
C ASP A 101 -3.62 13.68 9.70
N TRP A 102 -3.48 12.60 8.93
CA TRP A 102 -2.24 12.31 8.24
C TRP A 102 -1.91 13.33 7.13
N LEU A 103 -2.92 13.81 6.38
CA LEU A 103 -2.74 14.85 5.36
C LEU A 103 -2.28 16.17 5.97
N ASP A 104 -2.81 16.54 7.13
CA ASP A 104 -2.50 17.78 7.84
C ASP A 104 -1.08 17.75 8.44
N ASP A 105 -0.58 16.56 8.81
CA ASP A 105 0.74 16.35 9.43
C ASP A 105 1.83 15.92 8.42
N LEU A 106 1.53 15.86 7.13
CA LEU A 106 2.47 15.39 6.11
C LEU A 106 3.60 16.40 5.86
N ASP A 107 4.74 16.17 6.49
CA ASP A 107 5.98 16.89 6.18
C ASP A 107 6.50 16.50 4.79
N ALA A 108 7.09 17.45 4.06
CA ALA A 108 7.46 17.22 2.66
C ALA A 108 8.96 16.96 2.45
N ASP A 109 9.70 16.62 3.49
CA ASP A 109 11.14 16.37 3.39
C ASP A 109 11.45 15.04 2.66
N GLN A 110 12.58 15.02 1.96
CA GLN A 110 13.08 13.84 1.24
C GLN A 110 14.39 13.34 1.82
N ALA A 111 14.51 12.00 1.90
CA ALA A 111 15.73 11.29 2.29
C ALA A 111 16.15 10.25 1.24
N GLY A 112 17.44 9.95 1.19
CA GLY A 112 17.97 8.91 0.28
C GLY A 112 17.51 7.53 0.70
N TYR A 113 17.08 6.70 -0.27
CA TYR A 113 16.76 5.29 -0.04
C TYR A 113 18.05 4.53 0.30
N PRO A 114 18.18 4.00 1.53
CA PRO A 114 19.51 3.59 2.03
C PRO A 114 19.94 2.19 1.62
N TRP A 115 19.01 1.33 1.18
CA TRP A 115 19.32 -0.10 0.96
C TRP A 115 19.87 -0.40 -0.43
N GLN A 116 19.76 0.54 -1.38
CA GLN A 116 20.34 0.39 -2.71
C GLN A 116 21.05 1.67 -3.14
N ALA A 117 22.34 1.57 -3.41
CA ALA A 117 23.15 2.72 -3.81
C ALA A 117 22.65 3.33 -5.13
N GLY A 118 22.46 4.65 -5.14
CA GLY A 118 22.00 5.37 -6.32
C GLY A 118 20.50 5.25 -6.62
N ALA A 119 19.71 4.65 -5.75
CA ALA A 119 18.26 4.54 -5.92
C ALA A 119 17.53 5.89 -5.93
N GLY A 120 18.12 6.93 -5.31
CA GLY A 120 17.51 8.24 -5.26
C GLY A 120 16.79 8.52 -3.95
N LYS A 121 15.95 9.58 -3.95
CA LYS A 121 15.29 10.07 -2.74
C LYS A 121 13.80 9.75 -2.73
N VAL A 122 13.28 9.58 -1.52
CA VAL A 122 11.86 9.35 -1.25
C VAL A 122 11.41 10.23 -0.08
N HIS A 123 10.11 10.33 0.15
CA HIS A 123 9.55 11.03 1.29
C HIS A 123 10.11 10.46 2.62
N ASP A 124 10.69 11.32 3.45
CA ASP A 124 11.41 10.93 4.66
C ASP A 124 10.52 10.21 5.69
N GLY A 125 9.32 10.73 5.93
CA GLY A 125 8.37 10.10 6.87
C GLY A 125 7.96 8.68 6.45
N PHE A 126 7.70 8.45 5.16
CA PHE A 126 7.38 7.11 4.65
C PHE A 126 8.58 6.17 4.75
N LEU A 127 9.79 6.69 4.48
CA LEU A 127 11.01 5.93 4.60
C LEU A 127 11.28 5.48 6.04
N LYS A 128 11.12 6.38 7.01
CA LYS A 128 11.27 6.07 8.44
C LYS A 128 10.28 5.00 8.89
N LEU A 129 9.01 5.13 8.48
CA LEU A 129 8.01 4.12 8.80
C LEU A 129 8.36 2.77 8.18
N TYR A 130 8.69 2.75 6.88
CA TYR A 130 9.09 1.51 6.22
C TYR A 130 10.31 0.89 6.88
N ALA A 131 11.33 1.67 7.21
CA ALA A 131 12.53 1.19 7.91
C ALA A 131 12.21 0.45 9.22
N SER A 132 11.17 0.91 9.94
CA SER A 132 10.78 0.30 11.22
C SER A 132 10.12 -1.08 11.10
N LEU A 133 9.53 -1.40 9.95
CA LEU A 133 8.82 -2.67 9.73
C LEU A 133 9.45 -3.53 8.63
N ARG A 134 10.45 -3.01 7.92
CA ARG A 134 11.07 -3.61 6.74
C ARG A 134 11.52 -5.06 6.96
N ASP A 135 12.32 -5.29 7.99
CA ASP A 135 12.89 -6.61 8.25
C ASP A 135 11.78 -7.64 8.58
N MET A 136 10.76 -7.21 9.31
CA MET A 136 9.61 -8.06 9.62
C MET A 136 8.78 -8.37 8.38
N ALA A 137 8.58 -7.39 7.48
CA ALA A 137 7.89 -7.57 6.21
C ALA A 137 8.62 -8.57 5.29
N LEU A 138 9.95 -8.44 5.18
CA LEU A 138 10.76 -9.36 4.39
C LEU A 138 10.77 -10.78 4.99
N GLN A 139 10.88 -10.90 6.32
CA GLN A 139 10.78 -12.19 7.01
C GLN A 139 9.40 -12.84 6.85
N ALA A 140 8.32 -12.05 6.87
CA ALA A 140 6.98 -12.57 6.63
C ALA A 140 6.83 -13.18 5.23
N ALA A 141 7.39 -12.51 4.21
CA ALA A 141 7.42 -13.04 2.84
C ALA A 141 8.31 -14.29 2.72
N ASP A 142 9.51 -14.28 3.32
CA ASP A 142 10.43 -15.44 3.36
C ASP A 142 9.77 -16.67 3.96
N GLY A 143 9.06 -16.51 5.07
CA GLY A 143 8.38 -17.59 5.77
C GLY A 143 7.36 -18.33 4.92
N LEU A 144 6.84 -17.66 3.87
CA LEU A 144 5.91 -18.26 2.89
C LEU A 144 6.61 -18.84 1.66
N GLN A 145 7.94 -18.79 1.62
CA GLN A 145 8.79 -19.42 0.59
C GLN A 145 8.36 -19.05 -0.84
N PRO A 146 8.56 -17.81 -1.30
CA PRO A 146 8.24 -17.41 -2.65
C PRO A 146 9.00 -18.28 -3.66
N GLY A 147 8.28 -19.10 -4.41
CA GLY A 147 8.83 -19.96 -5.46
C GLY A 147 8.30 -19.59 -6.86
N GLY A 148 7.64 -18.44 -6.97
CA GLY A 148 6.98 -17.96 -8.18
C GLY A 148 6.64 -16.49 -8.08
N LEU A 149 5.48 -16.10 -8.58
CA LEU A 149 5.03 -14.71 -8.58
C LEU A 149 4.89 -14.14 -7.16
N ILE A 150 5.41 -12.94 -6.97
CA ILE A 150 5.23 -12.14 -5.76
C ILE A 150 4.39 -10.91 -6.11
N ARG A 151 3.35 -10.63 -5.34
CA ARG A 151 2.53 -9.42 -5.44
C ARG A 151 2.70 -8.56 -4.21
N VAL A 152 2.79 -7.26 -4.44
CA VAL A 152 2.81 -6.28 -3.36
C VAL A 152 1.58 -5.42 -3.49
N CYS A 153 0.91 -5.12 -2.39
CA CYS A 153 -0.27 -4.26 -2.45
C CYS A 153 -0.42 -3.41 -1.19
N GLY A 154 -1.05 -2.26 -1.38
CA GLY A 154 -1.31 -1.33 -0.30
C GLY A 154 -2.44 -0.36 -0.60
N HIS A 155 -2.94 0.28 0.45
CA HIS A 155 -3.91 1.37 0.37
C HIS A 155 -3.40 2.58 1.14
N SER A 156 -3.61 3.79 0.61
CA SER A 156 -3.26 5.02 1.34
C SER A 156 -1.76 5.06 1.69
N LEU A 157 -1.41 5.32 2.94
CA LEU A 157 -0.05 5.21 3.47
C LEU A 157 0.61 3.84 3.17
N GLY A 158 -0.18 2.76 3.17
CA GLY A 158 0.31 1.42 2.81
C GLY A 158 0.82 1.31 1.37
N CYS A 159 0.39 2.22 0.47
CA CYS A 159 0.96 2.31 -0.87
C CYS A 159 2.41 2.81 -0.86
N ALA A 160 2.74 3.72 0.04
CA ALA A 160 4.12 4.15 0.20
C ALA A 160 4.99 3.00 0.73
N LEU A 161 4.50 2.26 1.75
CA LEU A 161 5.20 1.09 2.30
C LEU A 161 5.40 -0.01 1.25
N SER A 162 4.36 -0.35 0.50
CA SER A 162 4.42 -1.35 -0.58
C SER A 162 5.38 -0.92 -1.70
N SER A 163 5.39 0.36 -2.06
CA SER A 163 6.31 0.90 -3.06
C SER A 163 7.77 0.84 -2.61
N LEU A 164 8.05 1.11 -1.33
CA LEU A 164 9.39 0.99 -0.76
C LEU A 164 9.85 -0.47 -0.59
N ALA A 165 8.91 -1.41 -0.47
CA ALA A 165 9.21 -2.83 -0.41
C ALA A 165 9.61 -3.44 -1.77
N VAL A 166 9.13 -2.90 -2.89
CA VAL A 166 9.40 -3.46 -4.23
C VAL A 166 10.89 -3.58 -4.56
N PRO A 167 11.76 -2.55 -4.33
CA PRO A 167 13.20 -2.68 -4.55
C PRO A 167 13.85 -3.80 -3.72
N ASP A 168 13.49 -3.91 -2.44
CA ASP A 168 14.01 -4.95 -1.54
C ASP A 168 13.61 -6.36 -2.00
N LEU A 169 12.34 -6.52 -2.43
CA LEU A 169 11.86 -7.79 -2.94
C LEU A 169 12.55 -8.16 -4.25
N ARG A 170 12.80 -7.19 -5.15
CA ARG A 170 13.54 -7.40 -6.39
C ARG A 170 14.97 -7.82 -6.13
N GLU A 171 15.65 -7.21 -5.15
CA GLU A 171 17.01 -7.59 -4.76
C GLU A 171 17.03 -9.00 -4.14
N ARG A 172 16.06 -9.30 -3.27
CA ARG A 172 16.00 -10.58 -2.55
C ARG A 172 15.63 -11.75 -3.44
N TRP A 173 14.75 -11.53 -4.41
CA TRP A 173 14.28 -12.54 -5.38
C TRP A 173 14.40 -12.02 -6.82
N PRO A 174 15.64 -11.91 -7.35
CA PRO A 174 15.88 -11.25 -8.65
C PRO A 174 15.22 -11.98 -9.82
N ASP A 175 15.06 -13.28 -9.74
CA ASP A 175 14.48 -14.11 -10.79
C ASP A 175 12.96 -14.30 -10.68
N GLN A 176 12.34 -13.85 -9.59
CA GLN A 176 10.90 -14.01 -9.40
C GLN A 176 10.14 -12.88 -10.10
N PRO A 177 9.05 -13.17 -10.82
CA PRO A 177 8.16 -12.14 -11.29
C PRO A 177 7.55 -11.37 -10.10
N LEU A 178 7.47 -10.04 -10.25
CA LEU A 178 6.86 -9.14 -9.28
C LEU A 178 5.74 -8.35 -9.96
N GLU A 179 4.65 -8.13 -9.24
CA GLU A 179 3.55 -7.22 -9.61
C GLU A 179 3.19 -6.35 -8.42
N HIS A 180 2.77 -5.10 -8.67
CA HIS A 180 2.44 -4.15 -7.61
C HIS A 180 1.09 -3.48 -7.88
N TYR A 181 0.18 -3.55 -6.90
CA TYR A 181 -1.17 -3.00 -6.96
C TYR A 181 -1.42 -2.06 -5.78
N ASN A 182 -1.64 -0.79 -6.07
CA ASN A 182 -1.89 0.25 -5.08
C ASN A 182 -3.27 0.87 -5.24
N PHE A 183 -3.88 1.25 -4.11
CA PHE A 183 -5.19 1.89 -4.04
C PHE A 183 -5.05 3.20 -3.27
N ALA A 184 -5.43 4.33 -3.86
CA ALA A 184 -5.28 5.66 -3.27
C ALA A 184 -3.81 6.03 -2.93
N SER A 185 -2.86 5.79 -3.84
CA SER A 185 -1.44 6.00 -3.55
C SER A 185 -1.07 7.48 -3.52
N PRO A 186 -0.46 7.97 -2.41
CA PRO A 186 0.18 9.29 -2.40
C PRO A 186 1.41 9.31 -3.31
N ARG A 187 1.95 10.51 -3.58
CA ARG A 187 3.27 10.65 -4.18
C ARG A 187 4.34 10.42 -3.12
N LEU A 188 5.35 9.64 -3.45
CA LEU A 188 6.44 9.36 -2.49
C LEU A 188 7.84 9.56 -3.08
N ALA A 189 7.98 9.53 -4.40
CA ALA A 189 9.25 9.42 -5.07
C ALA A 189 9.78 10.78 -5.57
N ALA A 190 11.03 11.08 -5.32
CA ALA A 190 11.76 12.07 -6.11
C ALA A 190 11.99 11.54 -7.54
N PRO A 191 12.31 12.40 -8.52
CA PRO A 191 12.50 11.98 -9.92
C PRO A 191 13.55 10.88 -10.11
N ASP A 192 14.62 10.91 -9.33
CA ASP A 192 15.69 9.90 -9.35
C ASP A 192 15.21 8.54 -8.86
N PHE A 193 14.47 8.49 -7.73
CA PHE A 193 13.87 7.25 -7.26
C PHE A 193 12.79 6.73 -8.22
N ALA A 194 11.99 7.60 -8.81
CA ALA A 194 11.00 7.19 -9.80
C ALA A 194 11.66 6.56 -11.03
N ALA A 195 12.76 7.13 -11.51
CA ALA A 195 13.54 6.57 -12.63
C ALA A 195 14.14 5.20 -12.26
N PHE A 196 14.75 5.09 -11.07
CA PHE A 196 15.28 3.84 -10.53
C PHE A 196 14.18 2.76 -10.42
N TYR A 197 13.06 3.08 -9.77
CA TYR A 197 11.94 2.15 -9.59
C TYR A 197 11.37 1.64 -10.93
N ASN A 198 11.17 2.54 -11.89
CA ASN A 198 10.69 2.17 -13.22
C ASN A 198 11.69 1.27 -13.96
N GLY A 199 12.99 1.43 -13.70
CA GLY A 199 14.06 0.58 -14.22
C GLY A 199 14.03 -0.85 -13.68
N LEU A 200 13.35 -1.13 -12.57
CA LEU A 200 13.17 -2.49 -12.03
C LEU A 200 12.23 -3.35 -12.90
N GLY A 201 11.48 -2.74 -13.82
CA GLY A 201 10.59 -3.46 -14.74
C GLY A 201 9.42 -4.17 -14.05
N VAL A 202 9.00 -3.70 -12.87
CA VAL A 202 7.87 -4.26 -12.13
C VAL A 202 6.56 -3.64 -12.62
N PRO A 203 5.62 -4.40 -13.19
CA PRO A 203 4.29 -3.91 -13.49
C PRO A 203 3.64 -3.32 -12.24
N THR A 204 3.39 -2.02 -12.26
CA THR A 204 2.84 -1.27 -11.11
C THR A 204 1.60 -0.51 -11.53
N PHE A 205 0.51 -0.74 -10.81
CA PHE A 205 -0.79 -0.15 -11.07
C PHE A 205 -1.28 0.61 -9.83
N ARG A 206 -1.72 1.84 -10.04
CA ARG A 206 -2.36 2.67 -9.02
C ARG A 206 -3.83 2.84 -9.38
N VAL A 207 -4.71 2.22 -8.63
CA VAL A 207 -6.16 2.49 -8.72
C VAL A 207 -6.41 3.82 -8.01
N VAL A 208 -7.03 4.77 -8.69
CA VAL A 208 -7.16 6.15 -8.24
C VAL A 208 -8.61 6.62 -8.44
N ASN A 209 -9.23 7.08 -7.36
CA ASN A 209 -10.45 7.87 -7.42
C ASN A 209 -10.09 9.34 -7.66
N ASP A 210 -10.56 9.95 -8.74
CA ASP A 210 -10.25 11.34 -9.08
C ASP A 210 -10.81 12.37 -8.07
N SER A 211 -11.75 11.95 -7.19
CA SER A 211 -12.28 12.79 -6.10
C SER A 211 -11.50 12.62 -4.78
N ASP A 212 -10.60 11.65 -4.69
CA ASP A 212 -9.78 11.39 -3.51
C ASP A 212 -8.58 12.34 -3.45
N LEU A 213 -8.39 13.03 -2.32
CA LEU A 213 -7.29 13.98 -2.13
C LEU A 213 -5.95 13.31 -1.83
N VAL A 214 -5.92 12.09 -1.29
CA VAL A 214 -4.67 11.41 -0.91
C VAL A 214 -3.72 11.18 -2.09
N PRO A 215 -4.16 10.79 -3.29
CA PRO A 215 -3.27 10.73 -4.45
C PRO A 215 -2.66 12.07 -4.89
N GLU A 216 -3.21 13.19 -4.43
CA GLU A 216 -2.71 14.52 -4.78
C GLU A 216 -1.57 15.02 -3.86
N VAL A 217 -1.27 14.31 -2.76
CA VAL A 217 -0.27 14.72 -1.78
C VAL A 217 0.96 13.80 -1.77
N PRO A 218 2.14 14.36 -1.39
CA PRO A 218 2.42 15.80 -1.43
C PRO A 218 2.21 16.34 -2.84
N PRO A 219 1.95 17.66 -3.00
CA PRO A 219 1.90 18.26 -4.32
C PRO A 219 3.16 17.95 -5.13
N GLY A 220 3.03 17.86 -6.47
CA GLY A 220 4.14 17.49 -7.34
C GLY A 220 5.37 18.39 -7.21
N VAL A 221 5.18 19.62 -6.73
CA VAL A 221 6.25 20.55 -6.31
C VAL A 221 5.87 21.12 -4.97
N THR A 222 6.74 20.94 -3.96
CA THR A 222 6.55 21.42 -2.60
C THR A 222 7.87 22.00 -2.10
N GLY A 223 7.97 23.35 -2.01
CA GLY A 223 9.23 24.03 -1.73
C GLY A 223 10.30 23.67 -2.76
N ASP A 224 11.42 23.15 -2.30
CA ASP A 224 12.54 22.70 -3.14
C ASP A 224 12.42 21.23 -3.61
N TRP A 225 11.33 20.54 -3.22
CA TRP A 225 11.15 19.12 -3.49
C TRP A 225 10.20 18.86 -4.66
N ILE A 226 10.55 17.88 -5.48
CA ILE A 226 9.71 17.36 -6.57
C ILE A 226 9.27 15.97 -6.19
N TYR A 227 7.95 15.72 -6.28
CA TYR A 227 7.34 14.42 -6.01
C TYR A 227 6.65 13.85 -7.24
N GLN A 228 6.85 12.57 -7.47
CA GLN A 228 6.25 11.83 -8.57
C GLN A 228 5.53 10.57 -8.09
N HIS A 229 4.55 10.16 -8.86
CA HIS A 229 3.95 8.85 -8.72
C HIS A 229 4.80 7.76 -9.38
N LEU A 230 4.64 6.53 -8.89
CA LEU A 230 5.22 5.33 -9.47
C LEU A 230 4.14 4.55 -10.24
N GLY A 231 4.52 3.90 -11.34
CA GLY A 231 3.62 3.05 -12.10
C GLY A 231 2.53 3.79 -12.87
N ARG A 232 1.52 3.04 -13.32
CA ARG A 232 0.43 3.50 -14.19
C ARG A 232 -0.86 3.71 -13.40
N ALA A 233 -1.57 4.81 -13.67
CA ALA A 233 -2.87 5.07 -13.07
C ALA A 233 -3.97 4.24 -13.76
N VAL A 234 -4.91 3.76 -12.96
CA VAL A 234 -6.18 3.17 -13.34
C VAL A 234 -7.26 4.00 -12.64
N THR A 235 -7.85 4.94 -13.36
CA THR A 235 -8.69 5.97 -12.77
C THR A 235 -10.18 5.63 -12.83
N PHE A 236 -10.89 6.07 -11.83
CA PHE A 236 -12.34 6.15 -11.78
C PHE A 236 -12.74 7.43 -11.02
N THR A 237 -14.00 7.83 -11.12
CA THR A 237 -14.50 9.00 -10.40
C THR A 237 -15.67 8.60 -9.51
N ALA A 238 -15.55 8.82 -8.21
CA ALA A 238 -16.60 8.62 -7.22
C ALA A 238 -16.54 9.74 -6.16
N SER A 239 -17.65 10.41 -5.89
CA SER A 239 -17.72 11.43 -4.85
C SER A 239 -18.85 11.13 -3.87
N TYR A 240 -18.46 10.90 -2.62
CA TYR A 240 -19.34 10.59 -1.49
C TYR A 240 -19.46 11.76 -0.51
N GLY A 241 -18.83 12.91 -0.82
CA GLY A 241 -19.01 14.17 -0.11
C GLY A 241 -18.12 14.36 1.11
N SER A 242 -17.18 13.46 1.41
CA SER A 242 -16.12 13.68 2.40
C SER A 242 -14.82 13.01 2.00
N VAL A 243 -13.69 13.52 2.53
CA VAL A 243 -12.36 12.95 2.27
C VAL A 243 -12.30 11.48 2.66
N GLU A 244 -12.84 11.14 3.84
CA GLU A 244 -12.83 9.78 4.36
C GLU A 244 -13.64 8.82 3.47
N ALA A 245 -14.80 9.28 2.98
CA ALA A 245 -15.67 8.46 2.15
C ALA A 245 -15.10 8.26 0.75
N ASP A 246 -14.55 9.32 0.13
CA ASP A 246 -13.93 9.27 -1.20
C ASP A 246 -12.62 8.46 -1.19
N HIS A 247 -11.95 8.39 -0.03
CA HIS A 247 -10.71 7.63 0.22
C HIS A 247 -10.96 6.20 0.74
N SER A 248 -12.17 5.86 1.15
CA SER A 248 -12.48 4.57 1.78
C SER A 248 -12.12 3.38 0.90
N LEU A 249 -11.27 2.48 1.38
CA LEU A 249 -10.98 1.23 0.66
C LEU A 249 -12.26 0.43 0.43
N ALA A 250 -13.02 0.16 1.48
CA ALA A 250 -14.21 -0.70 1.40
C ALA A 250 -15.38 -0.01 0.69
N GLY A 251 -15.66 1.25 1.06
CA GLY A 251 -16.84 1.97 0.56
C GLY A 251 -16.66 2.58 -0.84
N CYS A 252 -15.43 2.83 -1.27
CA CYS A 252 -15.14 3.48 -2.54
C CYS A 252 -14.36 2.57 -3.49
N TYR A 253 -13.13 2.21 -3.18
CA TYR A 253 -12.22 1.49 -4.07
C TYR A 253 -12.66 0.04 -4.35
N LEU A 254 -12.98 -0.75 -3.31
CA LEU A 254 -13.51 -2.10 -3.48
C LEU A 254 -14.83 -2.09 -4.24
N TYR A 255 -15.74 -1.18 -3.88
CA TYR A 255 -17.00 -1.04 -4.59
C TYR A 255 -16.81 -0.77 -6.08
N ALA A 256 -15.88 0.12 -6.45
CA ALA A 256 -15.58 0.42 -7.85
C ALA A 256 -15.01 -0.80 -8.60
N LEU A 257 -14.13 -1.58 -7.95
CA LEU A 257 -13.55 -2.79 -8.52
C LEU A 257 -14.58 -3.93 -8.69
N GLU A 258 -15.54 -4.05 -7.75
CA GLU A 258 -16.62 -5.04 -7.81
C GLU A 258 -17.69 -4.68 -8.82
N ASN A 259 -17.86 -3.38 -9.14
CA ASN A 259 -18.90 -2.86 -9.99
C ASN A 259 -18.33 -2.03 -11.17
N PRO A 260 -17.44 -2.58 -12.00
CA PRO A 260 -16.85 -1.86 -13.11
C PRO A 260 -17.95 -1.41 -14.09
N GLY A 261 -17.98 -0.10 -14.43
CA GLY A 261 -18.98 0.47 -15.32
C GLY A 261 -20.34 0.74 -14.68
N ALA A 262 -20.50 0.56 -13.37
CA ALA A 262 -21.72 0.97 -12.68
C ALA A 262 -21.83 2.51 -12.64
N PRO A 263 -23.05 3.08 -12.78
CA PRO A 263 -23.25 4.50 -12.53
C PRO A 263 -23.00 4.81 -11.07
N MET A 264 -22.31 5.91 -10.82
CA MET A 264 -21.99 6.37 -9.47
C MET A 264 -23.26 6.60 -8.65
N GLN A 265 -23.28 6.11 -7.43
CA GLN A 265 -24.23 6.54 -6.43
C GLN A 265 -23.72 7.87 -5.85
N GLY A 266 -24.38 8.97 -6.24
CA GLY A 266 -24.16 10.30 -5.66
C GLY A 266 -25.04 10.49 -4.45
#